data_064d25776eac6cf080ce5c6685012c36
#
_entry.id   064d25776eac6cf080ce5c6685012c36
#
_cell.length_a   1.000
_cell.length_b   1.000
_cell.length_c   1.000
_cell.angle_alpha   90.00
_cell.angle_beta   90.00
_cell.angle_gamma   90.00
#
_symmetry.space_group_name_H-M   'P 1'
#
loop_
_entity.id
_entity.type
_entity.pdbx_description
1 polymer ?
#
loop_
_entity_poly.entity_id
_entity_poly.type
_entity_poly.pdbx_seq_one_letter_code
_entity_poly.pdbx_strand_id
1 'polypeptide(L)'
;EEAMSLSHKIAVMSRGRLEQYGSPEEIYSRPATEFVAGFVGKPRMNLFTAEPLERGLVAVPGTGLKVDLELPELREKIRIGLRPSECHVVSASEEAAAGRVAVIEPLGAYSDVIVDIGGGELFVARESGFPEVRVGDHVTIDLRDAVRHVFDIETGLRRG
;
A
#
# COMPACT_ATOMS: atom_id res chain seq x y z
N GLU A 1 2.16 16.99 4.79
CA GLU A 1 0.71 16.98 5.09
C GLU A 1 0.12 18.38 5.11
N GLU A 2 0.77 19.34 5.81
CA GLU A 2 0.32 20.73 5.81
C GLU A 2 0.38 21.34 4.42
N ALA A 3 1.41 21.00 3.62
CA ALA A 3 1.53 21.47 2.26
C ALA A 3 0.34 21.03 1.40
N MET A 4 -0.15 19.80 1.61
CA MET A 4 -1.28 19.28 0.86
C MET A 4 -2.60 19.97 1.19
N SER A 5 -2.75 20.53 2.39
CA SER A 5 -3.98 21.20 2.80
C SER A 5 -4.01 22.69 2.48
N LEU A 6 -2.86 23.32 2.24
CA LEU A 6 -2.76 24.77 2.10
C LEU A 6 -2.34 25.26 0.71
N SER A 7 -1.88 24.37 -0.15
CA SER A 7 -1.30 24.77 -1.44
C SER A 7 -2.14 24.36 -2.62
N HIS A 8 -2.12 25.18 -3.67
CA HIS A 8 -2.74 24.84 -4.96
C HIS A 8 -1.81 23.94 -5.79
N LYS A 9 -0.51 24.10 -5.63
CA LYS A 9 0.51 23.29 -6.29
C LYS A 9 1.60 22.94 -5.29
N ILE A 10 2.14 21.74 -5.44
CA ILE A 10 3.20 21.23 -4.57
C ILE A 10 4.35 20.75 -5.44
N ALA A 11 5.56 21.07 -5.03
CA ALA A 11 6.77 20.51 -5.60
C ALA A 11 7.35 19.52 -4.60
N VAL A 12 7.49 18.26 -4.99
CA VAL A 12 8.14 17.25 -4.17
C VAL A 12 9.57 17.11 -4.64
N MET A 13 10.51 17.35 -3.74
CA MET A 13 11.94 17.37 -4.04
C MET A 13 12.65 16.22 -3.31
N SER A 14 13.67 15.67 -3.94
CA SER A 14 14.54 14.68 -3.33
C SER A 14 15.98 14.92 -3.82
N ARG A 15 16.89 15.10 -2.87
CA ARG A 15 18.31 15.29 -3.18
C ARG A 15 18.58 16.40 -4.22
N GLY A 16 17.84 17.51 -4.09
CA GLY A 16 17.97 18.65 -5.00
C GLY A 16 17.31 18.46 -6.37
N ARG A 17 16.59 17.35 -6.58
CA ARG A 17 15.91 17.08 -7.84
C ARG A 17 14.40 17.16 -7.66
N LEU A 18 13.71 17.67 -8.66
CA LEU A 18 12.25 17.71 -8.67
C LEU A 18 11.71 16.31 -9.01
N GLU A 19 11.01 15.70 -8.06
CA GLU A 19 10.37 14.39 -8.26
C GLU A 19 9.00 14.53 -8.91
N GLN A 20 8.22 15.49 -8.45
CA GLN A 20 6.89 15.74 -9.01
C GLN A 20 6.43 17.15 -8.68
N TYR A 21 5.69 17.76 -9.60
CA TYR A 21 5.03 19.04 -9.40
C TYR A 21 3.58 18.90 -9.85
N GLY A 22 2.64 19.27 -9.03
CA GLY A 22 1.23 19.15 -9.36
C GLY A 22 0.33 19.58 -8.22
N SER A 23 -0.98 19.39 -8.41
CA SER A 23 -1.95 19.64 -7.35
C SER A 23 -1.79 18.58 -6.24
N PRO A 24 -2.25 18.91 -5.01
CA PRO A 24 -2.27 17.89 -3.93
C PRO A 24 -2.96 16.60 -4.34
N GLU A 25 -4.09 16.72 -5.04
CA GLU A 25 -4.85 15.56 -5.51
C GLU A 25 -4.05 14.69 -6.49
N GLU A 26 -3.37 15.32 -7.46
CA GLU A 26 -2.55 14.59 -8.43
C GLU A 26 -1.41 13.85 -7.74
N ILE A 27 -0.73 14.52 -6.83
CA ILE A 27 0.43 13.96 -6.12
C ILE A 27 -0.01 12.77 -5.25
N TYR A 28 -1.18 12.88 -4.63
CA TYR A 28 -1.71 11.80 -3.79
C TYR A 28 -2.25 10.63 -4.63
N SER A 29 -3.06 10.91 -5.66
CA SER A 29 -3.75 9.88 -6.44
C SER A 29 -2.89 9.26 -7.54
N ARG A 30 -1.93 10.01 -8.09
CA ARG A 30 -1.03 9.52 -9.15
C ARG A 30 0.41 9.94 -8.87
N PRO A 31 1.01 9.45 -7.80
CA PRO A 31 2.42 9.75 -7.54
C PRO A 31 3.29 9.24 -8.70
N ALA A 32 4.17 10.12 -9.19
CA ALA A 32 4.99 9.83 -10.37
C ALA A 32 6.09 8.82 -10.09
N THR A 33 6.50 8.71 -8.82
CA THR A 33 7.57 7.80 -8.41
C THR A 33 7.21 7.12 -7.10
N GLU A 34 7.90 6.01 -6.83
CA GLU A 34 7.78 5.33 -5.55
C GLU A 34 8.16 6.26 -4.40
N PHE A 35 9.17 7.11 -4.60
CA PHE A 35 9.59 8.09 -3.59
C PHE A 35 8.41 9.00 -3.19
N VAL A 36 7.73 9.58 -4.18
CA VAL A 36 6.59 10.46 -3.93
C VAL A 36 5.48 9.69 -3.23
N ALA A 37 5.18 8.48 -3.69
CA ALA A 37 4.14 7.65 -3.11
C ALA A 37 4.38 7.37 -1.63
N GLY A 38 5.62 7.07 -1.26
CA GLY A 38 5.98 6.80 0.13
C GLY A 38 6.12 8.05 0.99
N PHE A 39 6.31 9.21 0.36
CA PHE A 39 6.49 10.48 1.06
C PHE A 39 5.17 11.13 1.45
N VAL A 40 4.14 11.02 0.62
CA VAL A 40 2.85 11.67 0.86
C VAL A 40 1.84 10.72 1.49
N GLY A 41 1.04 11.25 2.42
CA GLY A 41 -0.01 10.51 3.10
C GLY A 41 0.45 9.91 4.43
N LYS A 42 -0.52 9.76 5.33
CA LYS A 42 -0.34 9.09 6.62
C LYS A 42 -1.53 8.18 6.88
N PRO A 43 -1.28 6.92 7.26
CA PRO A 43 0.03 6.29 7.31
C PRO A 43 0.64 6.16 5.91
N ARG A 44 1.93 5.84 5.89
CA ARG A 44 2.67 5.71 4.62
C ARG A 44 2.06 4.59 3.78
N MET A 45 2.16 4.75 2.46
CA MET A 45 1.77 3.70 1.53
C MET A 45 2.50 2.40 1.84
N ASN A 46 1.78 1.28 1.79
CA ASN A 46 2.41 -0.03 1.82
C ASN A 46 3.13 -0.23 0.49
N LEU A 47 4.43 -0.47 0.54
CA LEU A 47 5.26 -0.64 -0.66
C LEU A 47 6.04 -1.94 -0.55
N PHE A 48 5.89 -2.80 -1.55
CA PHE A 48 6.53 -4.12 -1.57
C PHE A 48 7.07 -4.44 -2.94
N THR A 49 8.15 -5.20 -2.99
CA THR A 49 8.55 -5.86 -4.23
C THR A 49 7.59 -7.02 -4.47
N ALA A 50 7.08 -7.11 -5.69
CA ALA A 50 6.16 -8.17 -6.07
C ALA A 50 6.64 -8.82 -7.35
N GLU A 51 6.36 -10.12 -7.49
CA GLU A 51 6.70 -10.86 -8.69
C GLU A 51 5.46 -11.45 -9.32
N PRO A 52 5.40 -11.47 -10.67
CA PRO A 52 4.24 -12.00 -11.36
C PRO A 52 4.11 -13.50 -11.16
N LEU A 53 2.88 -13.94 -10.96
CA LEU A 53 2.51 -15.36 -10.97
C LEU A 53 1.91 -15.65 -12.34
N GLU A 54 0.59 -15.72 -12.42
CA GLU A 54 -0.10 -15.97 -13.67
C GLU A 54 -1.28 -15.03 -13.82
N ARG A 55 -1.60 -14.69 -15.08
CA ARG A 55 -2.82 -13.92 -15.44
C ARG A 55 -3.06 -12.66 -14.61
N GLY A 56 -2.03 -11.85 -14.46
CA GLY A 56 -2.19 -10.57 -13.76
C GLY A 56 -2.13 -10.64 -12.25
N LEU A 57 -1.93 -11.83 -11.67
CA LEU A 57 -1.73 -12.00 -10.25
C LEU A 57 -0.26 -11.82 -9.90
N VAL A 58 0.03 -11.05 -8.87
CA VAL A 58 1.40 -10.89 -8.35
C VAL A 58 1.44 -11.29 -6.88
N ALA A 59 2.59 -11.74 -6.44
CA ALA A 59 2.82 -12.12 -5.04
C ALA A 59 4.00 -11.36 -4.48
N VAL A 60 3.92 -11.03 -3.19
CA VAL A 60 5.06 -10.49 -2.45
C VAL A 60 5.80 -11.69 -1.87
N PRO A 61 7.04 -11.96 -2.34
CA PRO A 61 7.75 -13.19 -1.97
C PRO A 61 7.93 -13.34 -0.46
N GLY A 62 7.74 -14.57 0.03
CA GLY A 62 7.90 -14.89 1.44
C GLY A 62 6.74 -14.47 2.33
N THR A 63 5.68 -13.92 1.74
CA THR A 63 4.52 -13.45 2.48
C THR A 63 3.23 -14.12 2.00
N GLY A 64 2.13 -13.86 2.72
CA GLY A 64 0.81 -14.32 2.31
C GLY A 64 0.07 -13.35 1.38
N LEU A 65 0.72 -12.26 0.96
CA LEU A 65 0.05 -11.23 0.16
C LEU A 65 0.12 -11.53 -1.33
N LYS A 66 -1.05 -11.59 -1.97
CA LYS A 66 -1.21 -11.67 -3.42
C LYS A 66 -2.14 -10.56 -3.86
N VAL A 67 -1.86 -9.98 -5.02
CA VAL A 67 -2.62 -8.85 -5.53
C VAL A 67 -2.96 -9.07 -7.01
N ASP A 68 -4.22 -8.82 -7.34
CA ASP A 68 -4.66 -8.82 -8.73
C ASP A 68 -4.28 -7.50 -9.40
N LEU A 69 -3.60 -7.57 -10.52
CA LEU A 69 -3.30 -6.42 -11.35
C LEU A 69 -3.94 -6.60 -12.72
N GLU A 70 -4.30 -5.50 -13.37
CA GLU A 70 -4.78 -5.54 -14.75
C GLU A 70 -3.61 -5.43 -15.73
N LEU A 71 -2.59 -6.26 -15.52
CA LEU A 71 -1.37 -6.29 -16.32
C LEU A 71 -1.01 -7.75 -16.64
N PRO A 72 -1.83 -8.44 -17.46
CA PRO A 72 -1.60 -9.88 -17.73
C PRO A 72 -0.29 -10.16 -18.46
N GLU A 73 0.29 -9.15 -19.11
CA GLU A 73 1.55 -9.30 -19.85
C GLU A 73 2.79 -9.09 -18.98
N LEU A 74 2.59 -8.75 -17.69
CA LEU A 74 3.71 -8.49 -16.79
C LEU A 74 4.55 -9.76 -16.59
N ARG A 75 5.87 -9.64 -16.76
CA ARG A 75 6.81 -10.77 -16.63
C ARG A 75 7.96 -10.47 -15.66
N GLU A 76 8.19 -9.22 -15.35
CA GLU A 76 9.29 -8.82 -14.46
C GLU A 76 8.78 -8.43 -13.09
N LYS A 77 9.68 -8.42 -12.10
CA LYS A 77 9.39 -7.90 -10.76
C LYS A 77 9.08 -6.42 -10.82
N ILE A 78 8.20 -5.99 -9.94
CA ILE A 78 7.78 -4.60 -9.81
C ILE A 78 7.76 -4.19 -8.34
N ARG A 79 7.54 -2.91 -8.10
CA ARG A 79 7.15 -2.43 -6.78
C ARG A 79 5.65 -2.14 -6.82
N ILE A 80 4.93 -2.62 -5.82
CA ILE A 80 3.50 -2.37 -5.71
C ILE A 80 3.21 -1.53 -4.49
N GLY A 81 2.31 -0.56 -4.63
CA GLY A 81 1.91 0.34 -3.55
C GLY A 81 0.41 0.30 -3.31
N LEU A 82 0.04 0.23 -2.03
CA LEU A 82 -1.35 0.18 -1.59
C LEU A 82 -1.52 1.11 -0.39
N ARG A 83 -2.48 2.03 -0.46
CA ARG A 83 -2.71 2.97 0.63
C ARG A 83 -3.49 2.33 1.77
N PRO A 84 -3.04 2.48 3.02
CA PRO A 84 -3.73 1.88 4.17
C PRO A 84 -5.21 2.25 4.28
N SER A 85 -5.57 3.49 3.94
CA SER A 85 -6.95 3.97 4.03
C SER A 85 -7.91 3.29 3.05
N GLU A 86 -7.37 2.60 2.05
CA GLU A 86 -8.16 1.89 1.03
C GLU A 86 -8.16 0.38 1.23
N CYS A 87 -7.49 -0.10 2.28
CA CYS A 87 -7.33 -1.51 2.56
C CYS A 87 -8.05 -1.88 3.85
N HIS A 88 -8.70 -3.04 3.84
CA HIS A 88 -9.46 -3.51 4.99
C HIS A 88 -9.02 -4.91 5.38
N VAL A 89 -9.20 -5.26 6.67
CA VAL A 89 -8.88 -6.59 7.17
C VAL A 89 -10.17 -7.34 7.42
N VAL A 90 -10.15 -8.63 7.10
CA VAL A 90 -11.30 -9.52 7.30
C VAL A 90 -10.80 -10.79 7.97
N SER A 91 -11.50 -11.23 9.03
CA SER A 91 -11.16 -12.50 9.69
C SER A 91 -11.14 -13.65 8.69
N ALA A 92 -10.17 -14.51 8.85
CA ALA A 92 -9.99 -15.66 7.97
C ALA A 92 -9.55 -16.87 8.75
N SER A 93 -9.70 -18.05 8.14
CA SER A 93 -9.08 -19.25 8.66
C SER A 93 -7.57 -19.17 8.51
N GLU A 94 -6.83 -19.90 9.29
CA GLU A 94 -5.38 -19.95 9.20
C GLU A 94 -4.90 -20.26 7.77
N GLU A 95 -5.60 -21.17 7.09
CA GLU A 95 -5.23 -21.62 5.75
C GLU A 95 -5.46 -20.54 4.69
N ALA A 96 -6.49 -19.73 4.85
CA ALA A 96 -6.87 -18.69 3.87
C ALA A 96 -6.22 -17.33 4.16
N ALA A 97 -5.60 -17.18 5.32
CA ALA A 97 -5.12 -15.89 5.77
C ALA A 97 -3.91 -15.39 4.99
N ALA A 98 -3.86 -14.08 4.78
CA ALA A 98 -2.67 -13.41 4.28
C ALA A 98 -1.66 -13.19 5.41
N GLY A 99 -2.13 -13.09 6.65
CA GLY A 99 -1.27 -12.89 7.80
C GLY A 99 -2.04 -12.87 9.11
N ARG A 100 -1.37 -12.40 10.14
CA ARG A 100 -1.93 -12.29 11.49
C ARG A 100 -1.82 -10.86 11.99
N VAL A 101 -2.84 -10.41 12.72
CA VAL A 101 -2.83 -9.07 13.32
C VAL A 101 -1.74 -9.04 14.40
N ALA A 102 -0.77 -8.14 14.20
CA ALA A 102 0.34 -7.96 15.15
C ALA A 102 0.06 -6.84 16.15
N VAL A 103 -0.50 -5.73 15.68
CA VAL A 103 -0.78 -4.56 16.51
C VAL A 103 -2.06 -3.91 16.03
N ILE A 104 -2.84 -3.38 16.95
CA ILE A 104 -3.97 -2.49 16.65
C ILE A 104 -3.70 -1.18 17.37
N GLU A 105 -3.67 -0.09 16.62
CA GLU A 105 -3.42 1.25 17.15
C GLU A 105 -4.67 2.09 16.99
N PRO A 106 -5.47 2.25 18.06
CA PRO A 106 -6.66 3.11 18.00
C PRO A 106 -6.25 4.58 17.97
N LEU A 107 -6.83 5.34 17.05
CA LEU A 107 -6.52 6.75 16.88
C LEU A 107 -7.80 7.61 16.93
N GLY A 108 -8.85 7.12 17.56
CA GLY A 108 -10.13 7.81 17.71
C GLY A 108 -11.10 7.45 16.60
N ALA A 109 -11.22 8.29 15.59
CA ALA A 109 -12.16 8.07 14.48
C ALA A 109 -11.80 6.85 13.63
N TYR A 110 -10.57 6.37 13.71
CA TYR A 110 -10.09 5.21 12.96
C TYR A 110 -9.03 4.46 13.79
N SER A 111 -8.68 3.28 13.33
CA SER A 111 -7.63 2.45 13.91
C SER A 111 -6.72 1.93 12.82
N ASP A 112 -5.42 1.89 13.09
CA ASP A 112 -4.47 1.25 12.19
C ASP A 112 -4.27 -0.19 12.65
N VAL A 113 -4.50 -1.12 11.74
CA VAL A 113 -4.31 -2.55 11.98
C VAL A 113 -3.04 -2.95 11.25
N ILE A 114 -2.06 -3.39 12.03
CA ILE A 114 -0.77 -3.79 11.49
C ILE A 114 -0.74 -5.32 11.44
N VAL A 115 -0.59 -5.83 10.23
CA VAL A 115 -0.67 -7.26 9.94
C VAL A 115 0.73 -7.78 9.59
N ASP A 116 1.16 -8.80 10.30
CA ASP A 116 2.37 -9.53 9.94
C ASP A 116 1.99 -10.50 8.82
N ILE A 117 2.47 -10.22 7.61
CA ILE A 117 2.16 -11.03 6.43
C ILE A 117 3.24 -12.08 6.13
N GLY A 118 4.25 -12.19 7.00
CA GLY A 118 5.36 -13.11 6.83
C GLY A 118 6.57 -12.44 6.18
N GLY A 119 7.68 -13.15 6.13
CA GLY A 119 8.90 -12.66 5.47
C GLY A 119 9.50 -11.41 6.11
N GLY A 120 9.13 -11.07 7.32
CA GLY A 120 9.55 -9.83 7.97
C GLY A 120 8.79 -8.60 7.48
N GLU A 121 7.73 -8.78 6.70
CA GLU A 121 6.95 -7.69 6.13
C GLU A 121 5.69 -7.40 6.94
N LEU A 122 5.39 -6.13 7.14
CA LEU A 122 4.19 -5.67 7.82
C LEU A 122 3.31 -4.91 6.83
N PHE A 123 2.00 -5.13 6.95
CA PHE A 123 1.00 -4.45 6.14
C PHE A 123 0.11 -3.61 7.05
N VAL A 124 -0.12 -2.34 6.70
CA VAL A 124 -0.98 -1.46 7.48
C VAL A 124 -2.30 -1.26 6.75
N ALA A 125 -3.41 -1.55 7.43
CA ALA A 125 -4.76 -1.23 6.96
C ALA A 125 -5.39 -0.27 7.95
N ARG A 126 -6.10 0.74 7.45
CA ARG A 126 -6.77 1.71 8.31
C ARG A 126 -8.27 1.44 8.30
N GLU A 127 -8.81 1.14 9.46
CA GLU A 127 -10.23 0.86 9.63
C GLU A 127 -10.94 2.03 10.30
N SER A 128 -12.21 2.23 9.96
CA SER A 128 -13.05 3.22 10.62
C SER A 128 -13.39 2.76 12.04
N GLY A 129 -13.25 3.64 13.01
CA GLY A 129 -13.56 3.32 14.40
C GLY A 129 -12.64 2.24 14.98
N PHE A 130 -13.25 1.26 15.63
CA PHE A 130 -12.54 0.11 16.20
C PHE A 130 -12.77 -1.11 15.32
N PRO A 131 -11.72 -1.84 14.95
CA PRO A 131 -11.88 -3.02 14.12
C PRO A 131 -12.53 -4.17 14.89
N GLU A 132 -13.18 -5.09 14.16
CA GLU A 132 -13.75 -6.29 14.77
C GLU A 132 -12.71 -7.35 15.07
N VAL A 133 -11.56 -7.27 14.40
CA VAL A 133 -10.45 -8.21 14.61
C VAL A 133 -9.65 -7.85 15.85
N ARG A 134 -8.89 -8.83 16.36
CA ARG A 134 -8.04 -8.67 17.54
C ARG A 134 -6.63 -9.10 17.22
N VAL A 135 -5.68 -8.62 18.05
CA VAL A 135 -4.27 -9.06 17.97
C VAL A 135 -4.21 -10.58 18.02
N GLY A 136 -3.48 -11.17 17.09
CA GLY A 136 -3.33 -12.62 16.98
C GLY A 136 -4.29 -13.27 15.99
N ASP A 137 -5.34 -12.57 15.57
CA ASP A 137 -6.31 -13.13 14.61
C ASP A 137 -5.67 -13.31 13.24
N HIS A 138 -6.06 -14.40 12.59
CA HIS A 138 -5.74 -14.61 11.17
C HIS A 138 -6.68 -13.76 10.32
N VAL A 139 -6.12 -13.05 9.35
CA VAL A 139 -6.90 -12.15 8.49
C VAL A 139 -6.47 -12.24 7.04
N THR A 140 -7.42 -11.95 6.15
CA THR A 140 -7.13 -11.59 4.77
C THR A 140 -7.16 -10.08 4.66
N ILE A 141 -6.64 -9.56 3.55
CA ILE A 141 -6.66 -8.13 3.27
C ILE A 141 -7.57 -7.90 2.09
N ASP A 142 -8.63 -7.12 2.31
CA ASP A 142 -9.59 -6.76 1.28
C ASP A 142 -9.07 -5.54 0.52
N LEU A 143 -8.78 -5.72 -0.75
CA LEU A 143 -8.19 -4.71 -1.62
C LEU A 143 -9.19 -4.17 -2.65
N ARG A 144 -10.49 -4.44 -2.50
CA ARG A 144 -11.47 -4.04 -3.52
C ARG A 144 -11.50 -2.55 -3.78
N ASP A 145 -11.30 -1.74 -2.74
CA ASP A 145 -11.33 -0.29 -2.86
C ASP A 145 -9.93 0.32 -3.06
N ALA A 146 -8.91 -0.51 -3.11
CA ALA A 146 -7.53 -0.03 -3.16
C ALA A 146 -7.05 0.18 -4.59
N VAL A 147 -6.50 1.35 -4.86
CA VAL A 147 -5.80 1.62 -6.10
C VAL A 147 -4.46 0.86 -6.05
N ARG A 148 -4.17 0.10 -7.10
CA ARG A 148 -2.89 -0.60 -7.23
C ARG A 148 -1.90 0.32 -7.92
N HIS A 149 -0.94 0.83 -7.15
CA HIS A 149 0.14 1.65 -7.71
C HIS A 149 1.29 0.73 -8.08
N VAL A 150 1.78 0.87 -9.30
CA VAL A 150 2.86 0.02 -9.81
C VAL A 150 4.02 0.91 -10.22
N PHE A 151 5.21 0.57 -9.75
CA PHE A 151 6.43 1.32 -10.06
C PHE A 151 7.51 0.37 -10.58
N ASP A 152 8.34 0.89 -11.48
CA ASP A 152 9.50 0.18 -11.98
C ASP A 152 10.48 -0.06 -10.84
N ILE A 153 11.00 -1.28 -10.75
CA ILE A 153 11.86 -1.67 -9.62
C ILE A 153 13.22 -0.98 -9.65
N GLU A 154 13.74 -0.67 -10.84
CA GLU A 154 15.05 -0.04 -10.97
C GLU A 154 14.98 1.48 -10.89
N THR A 155 14.03 2.07 -11.59
CA THR A 155 13.93 3.53 -11.69
C THR A 155 13.02 4.16 -10.66
N GLY A 156 12.10 3.39 -10.09
CA GLY A 156 11.07 3.91 -9.19
C GLY A 156 9.96 4.67 -9.90
N LEU A 157 9.99 4.74 -11.23
CA LEU A 157 8.99 5.48 -12.01
C LEU A 157 7.68 4.72 -12.08
N ARG A 158 6.59 5.47 -12.06
CA ARG A 158 5.23 4.91 -12.17
C ARG A 158 5.05 4.19 -13.49
N ARG A 159 4.39 3.03 -13.44
CA ARG A 159 3.98 2.25 -14.60
C ARG A 159 2.45 2.27 -14.69
N GLY A 160 1.94 2.73 -15.80
CA GLY A 160 0.49 2.80 -16.04
C GLY A 160 -0.19 4.09 -15.53
#